data_93f521e2b624d1eb7fec2d5f7082bf06
#
_entry.id   93f521e2b624d1eb7fec2d5f7082bf06
#
_cell.length_a   1.000
_cell.length_b   1.000
_cell.length_c   1.000
_cell.angle_alpha   90.00
_cell.angle_beta   90.00
_cell.angle_gamma   90.00
#
_symmetry.space_group_name_H-M   'P 1'
#
loop_
_entity.id
_entity.type
_entity.pdbx_description
1 polymer ?
#
loop_
_entity_poly.entity_id
_entity_poly.type
_entity_poly.pdbx_seq_one_letter_code
_entity_poly.pdbx_strand_id
1 'polypeptide(L)'
;MLLDRQTLFAQASPVTRSSFFLSNAVTTDTRAELHVPKGVDFVVVSRSELERGQPGDFERRFPNKMGYFAVSQPGLNFSNTEAILYIDHGCVCTGDLCGGGGYILMRKVNGVWSVVDQFSTWVS
;
A
#
# COMPACT_ATOMS: atom_id res chain seq x y z
N MET A 1 18.66 12.57 11.75
CA MET A 1 18.96 11.16 11.45
C MET A 1 17.99 10.69 10.38
N LEU A 2 18.52 10.28 9.26
CA LEU A 2 17.70 9.75 8.19
C LEU A 2 17.35 8.29 8.54
N LEU A 3 16.09 8.04 8.86
CA LEU A 3 15.56 6.70 8.88
C LEU A 3 15.48 6.26 7.42
N ASP A 4 16.30 5.34 7.04
CA ASP A 4 16.28 4.80 5.70
C ASP A 4 15.48 3.50 5.66
N ARG A 5 15.27 2.99 4.44
CA ARG A 5 14.57 1.72 4.24
C ARG A 5 15.23 0.59 5.03
N GLN A 6 16.57 0.60 5.11
CA GLN A 6 17.31 -0.43 5.82
C GLN A 6 16.98 -0.44 7.31
N THR A 7 16.80 0.74 7.92
CA THR A 7 16.43 0.86 9.33
C THR A 7 15.05 0.27 9.59
N LEU A 8 14.08 0.56 8.73
CA LEU A 8 12.74 -0.02 8.86
C LEU A 8 12.78 -1.54 8.73
N PHE A 9 13.46 -2.06 7.69
CA PHE A 9 13.56 -3.50 7.48
C PHE A 9 14.35 -4.19 8.59
N ALA A 10 15.35 -3.53 9.18
CA ALA A 10 16.13 -4.07 10.28
C ALA A 10 15.30 -4.29 11.55
N GLN A 11 14.24 -3.52 11.75
CA GLN A 11 13.32 -3.70 12.88
C GLN A 11 12.41 -4.91 12.73
N ALA A 12 12.18 -5.35 11.50
CA ALA A 12 11.32 -6.49 11.22
C ALA A 12 12.08 -7.81 11.43
N SER A 13 11.35 -8.87 11.74
CA SER A 13 11.94 -10.20 11.83
C SER A 13 12.43 -10.66 10.44
N PRO A 14 13.44 -11.54 10.38
CA PRO A 14 13.92 -12.08 9.09
C PRO A 14 12.81 -12.77 8.30
N VAL A 15 11.87 -13.44 8.96
CA VAL A 15 10.76 -14.11 8.31
C VAL A 15 9.84 -13.11 7.62
N THR A 16 9.51 -12.01 8.30
CA THR A 16 8.68 -10.93 7.73
C THR A 16 9.33 -10.34 6.49
N ARG A 17 10.64 -10.05 6.57
CA ARG A 17 11.39 -9.50 5.43
C ARG A 17 11.38 -10.44 4.23
N SER A 18 11.70 -11.71 4.47
CA SER A 18 11.73 -12.72 3.40
C SER A 18 10.34 -12.92 2.80
N SER A 19 9.31 -12.96 3.63
CA SER A 19 7.93 -13.07 3.18
C SER A 19 7.54 -11.91 2.28
N PHE A 20 7.92 -10.69 2.64
CA PHE A 20 7.62 -9.51 1.83
C PHE A 20 8.25 -9.62 0.44
N PHE A 21 9.54 -9.94 0.35
CA PHE A 21 10.22 -10.03 -0.94
C PHE A 21 9.69 -11.19 -1.79
N LEU A 22 9.43 -12.34 -1.19
CA LEU A 22 8.90 -13.49 -1.91
C LEU A 22 7.47 -13.24 -2.41
N SER A 23 6.62 -12.68 -1.58
CA SER A 23 5.22 -12.40 -1.94
C SER A 23 5.10 -11.34 -3.03
N ASN A 24 6.07 -10.45 -3.16
CA ASN A 24 6.06 -9.37 -4.13
C ASN A 24 7.00 -9.61 -5.32
N ALA A 25 7.57 -10.81 -5.43
CA ALA A 25 8.43 -11.16 -6.57
C ALA A 25 7.65 -11.19 -7.89
N VAL A 26 6.35 -11.44 -7.82
CA VAL A 26 5.44 -11.43 -8.97
C VAL A 26 4.25 -10.55 -8.64
N THR A 27 3.82 -9.72 -9.60
CA THR A 27 2.63 -8.90 -9.44
C THR A 27 1.39 -9.81 -9.47
N THR A 28 0.55 -9.71 -8.46
CA THR A 28 -0.70 -10.46 -8.35
C THR A 28 -1.88 -9.52 -8.17
N ASP A 29 -3.05 -9.97 -8.62
CA ASP A 29 -4.30 -9.25 -8.37
C ASP A 29 -4.88 -9.71 -7.03
N THR A 30 -4.90 -8.81 -6.05
CA THR A 30 -5.38 -9.09 -4.70
C THR A 30 -6.82 -8.63 -4.48
N ARG A 31 -7.52 -8.25 -5.52
CA ARG A 31 -8.86 -7.66 -5.42
C ARG A 31 -9.83 -8.53 -4.62
N ALA A 32 -9.77 -9.84 -4.78
CA ALA A 32 -10.64 -10.77 -4.07
C ALA A 32 -10.32 -10.91 -2.58
N GLU A 33 -9.12 -10.49 -2.16
CA GLU A 33 -8.64 -10.61 -0.78
C GLU A 33 -8.82 -9.31 0.01
N LEU A 34 -9.22 -8.22 -0.65
CA LEU A 34 -9.38 -6.93 0.00
C LEU A 34 -10.77 -6.81 0.60
N HIS A 35 -10.81 -6.51 1.89
CA HIS A 35 -12.05 -6.23 2.61
C HIS A 35 -12.15 -4.73 2.87
N VAL A 36 -13.14 -4.09 2.26
CA VAL A 36 -13.38 -2.66 2.43
C VAL A 36 -14.32 -2.46 3.61
N PRO A 37 -13.95 -1.62 4.59
CA PRO A 37 -14.84 -1.33 5.72
C PRO A 37 -16.16 -0.72 5.26
N LYS A 38 -17.23 -1.04 5.99
CA LYS A 38 -18.55 -0.42 5.74
C LYS A 38 -18.48 1.09 5.97
N GLY A 39 -19.15 1.83 5.12
CA GLY A 39 -19.21 3.30 5.22
C GLY A 39 -18.06 4.02 4.53
N VAL A 40 -17.11 3.27 3.95
CA VAL A 40 -16.02 3.86 3.18
C VAL A 40 -16.31 3.62 1.70
N ASP A 41 -16.28 4.70 0.93
CA ASP A 41 -16.61 4.66 -0.49
C ASP A 41 -15.37 4.34 -1.32
N PHE A 42 -15.04 3.04 -1.41
CA PHE A 42 -13.97 2.53 -2.24
C PHE A 42 -14.50 1.72 -3.42
N VAL A 43 -13.81 1.82 -4.53
CA VAL A 43 -13.95 0.90 -5.66
C VAL A 43 -12.63 0.18 -5.81
N VAL A 44 -12.66 -1.16 -5.80
CA VAL A 44 -11.47 -1.98 -5.97
C VAL A 44 -11.35 -2.39 -7.42
N VAL A 45 -10.23 -2.04 -8.04
CA VAL A 45 -9.96 -2.35 -9.45
C VAL A 45 -8.60 -3.03 -9.57
N SER A 46 -8.40 -3.76 -10.66
CA SER A 46 -7.08 -4.28 -10.98
C SER A 46 -6.16 -3.17 -11.45
N ARG A 47 -4.85 -3.40 -11.36
CA ARG A 47 -3.86 -2.45 -11.86
C ARG A 47 -4.04 -2.19 -13.35
N SER A 48 -4.33 -3.23 -14.12
CA SER A 48 -4.55 -3.08 -15.56
C SER A 48 -5.76 -2.24 -15.88
N GLU A 49 -6.83 -2.34 -15.08
CA GLU A 49 -8.01 -1.48 -15.24
C GLU A 49 -7.68 -0.01 -14.94
N LEU A 50 -6.84 0.22 -13.92
CA LEU A 50 -6.43 1.58 -13.55
C LEU A 50 -5.52 2.21 -14.60
N GLU A 51 -4.61 1.43 -15.18
CA GLU A 51 -3.65 1.90 -16.16
C GLU A 51 -4.26 2.06 -17.57
N ARG A 52 -5.43 1.48 -17.82
CA ARG A 52 -6.14 1.67 -19.07
C ARG A 52 -6.72 3.08 -19.16
N GLY A 53 -6.57 3.68 -20.30
CA GLY A 53 -7.25 4.92 -20.61
C GLY A 53 -6.31 6.06 -20.90
N GLN A 54 -6.89 7.14 -21.36
CA GLN A 54 -6.22 8.38 -21.70
C GLN A 54 -6.22 9.33 -20.51
N PRO A 55 -5.36 10.35 -20.51
CA PRO A 55 -5.45 11.43 -19.52
C PRO A 55 -6.88 11.98 -19.43
N GLY A 56 -7.39 12.12 -18.23
CA GLY A 56 -8.76 12.58 -17.99
C GLY A 56 -9.81 11.48 -17.91
N ASP A 57 -9.45 10.23 -18.21
CA ASP A 57 -10.41 9.13 -18.10
C ASP A 57 -10.72 8.74 -16.66
N PHE A 58 -9.83 9.04 -15.71
CA PHE A 58 -10.01 8.68 -14.32
C PHE A 58 -11.31 9.29 -13.76
N GLU A 59 -11.53 10.57 -13.98
CA GLU A 59 -12.72 11.28 -13.46
C GLU A 59 -14.01 10.74 -14.08
N ARG A 60 -13.97 10.32 -15.33
CA ARG A 60 -15.14 9.75 -16.01
C ARG A 60 -15.43 8.34 -15.52
N ARG A 61 -14.41 7.54 -15.27
CA ARG A 61 -14.56 6.15 -14.83
C ARG A 61 -14.87 6.05 -13.34
N PHE A 62 -14.33 6.96 -12.55
CA PHE A 62 -14.45 6.96 -11.10
C PHE A 62 -14.93 8.33 -10.60
N PRO A 63 -16.19 8.71 -10.92
CA PRO A 63 -16.72 10.00 -10.49
C PRO A 63 -16.75 10.07 -8.96
N ASN A 64 -16.44 11.25 -8.44
CA ASN A 64 -16.38 11.53 -7.00
C ASN A 64 -15.24 10.83 -6.25
N LYS A 65 -14.29 10.26 -6.95
CA LYS A 65 -13.06 9.74 -6.34
C LYS A 65 -11.96 10.77 -6.47
N MET A 66 -11.21 10.96 -5.39
CA MET A 66 -10.15 11.97 -5.32
C MET A 66 -8.77 11.41 -5.63
N GLY A 67 -8.64 10.11 -5.73
CA GLY A 67 -7.36 9.48 -5.98
C GLY A 67 -7.42 7.97 -5.84
N TYR A 68 -6.26 7.37 -5.72
CA TYR A 68 -6.14 5.92 -5.62
C TYR A 68 -5.07 5.53 -4.59
N PHE A 69 -5.18 4.30 -4.12
CA PHE A 69 -4.13 3.62 -3.36
C PHE A 69 -3.77 2.34 -4.09
N ALA A 70 -2.47 2.05 -4.12
CA ALA A 70 -1.96 0.75 -4.54
C ALA A 70 -1.18 0.16 -3.38
N VAL A 71 -1.50 -1.08 -3.02
CA VAL A 71 -0.93 -1.74 -1.85
C VAL A 71 -0.23 -3.01 -2.31
N SER A 72 0.98 -3.23 -1.83
CA SER A 72 1.71 -4.47 -2.07
C SER A 72 1.07 -5.64 -1.33
N GLN A 73 1.50 -6.85 -1.67
CA GLN A 73 1.26 -8.00 -0.81
C GLN A 73 1.98 -7.77 0.53
N PRO A 74 1.38 -8.11 1.66
CA PRO A 74 2.06 -8.00 2.93
C PRO A 74 3.12 -9.10 3.07
N GLY A 75 4.25 -8.73 3.66
CA GLY A 75 5.15 -9.71 4.23
C GLY A 75 4.73 -9.95 5.68
N LEU A 76 4.57 -11.19 6.07
CA LEU A 76 4.08 -11.56 7.39
C LEU A 76 5.07 -12.51 8.08
N ASN A 77 5.13 -12.46 9.41
CA ASN A 77 5.80 -13.48 10.20
C ASN A 77 4.87 -14.70 10.38
N PHE A 78 5.39 -15.77 10.95
CA PHE A 78 4.63 -17.03 11.07
C PHE A 78 3.37 -16.90 11.94
N SER A 79 3.38 -16.03 12.93
CA SER A 79 2.26 -15.84 13.84
C SER A 79 1.25 -14.79 13.37
N ASN A 80 1.50 -14.15 12.22
CA ASN A 80 0.67 -13.07 11.68
C ASN A 80 0.52 -11.89 12.67
N THR A 81 1.61 -11.55 13.33
CA THR A 81 1.66 -10.44 14.31
C THR A 81 2.56 -9.30 13.86
N GLU A 82 3.28 -9.47 12.75
CA GLU A 82 4.14 -8.44 12.18
C GLU A 82 3.98 -8.44 10.68
N ALA A 83 3.90 -7.27 10.08
CA ALA A 83 3.73 -7.12 8.64
C ALA A 83 4.55 -5.95 8.10
N ILE A 84 5.06 -6.12 6.88
CA ILE A 84 5.60 -5.03 6.06
C ILE A 84 4.71 -4.88 4.84
N LEU A 85 4.37 -3.64 4.52
CA LEU A 85 3.59 -3.27 3.35
C LEU A 85 4.29 -2.14 2.61
N TYR A 86 4.08 -2.07 1.31
CA TYR A 86 4.38 -0.88 0.51
C TYR A 86 3.07 -0.30 0.00
N ILE A 87 2.90 1.00 0.15
CA ILE A 87 1.70 1.71 -0.28
C ILE A 87 2.11 2.89 -1.17
N ASP A 88 1.54 2.95 -2.36
CA ASP A 88 1.54 4.14 -3.20
C ASP A 88 0.16 4.79 -3.15
N HIS A 89 0.15 6.11 -3.14
CA HIS A 89 -1.10 6.85 -3.29
C HIS A 89 -0.90 8.02 -4.26
N GLY A 90 -1.94 8.30 -5.02
CA GLY A 90 -1.99 9.43 -5.90
C GLY A 90 -3.32 10.12 -5.79
N CYS A 91 -3.33 11.43 -6.01
CA CYS A 91 -4.56 12.18 -6.10
C CYS A 91 -4.77 12.72 -7.50
N VAL A 92 -6.02 12.82 -7.87
CA VAL A 92 -6.42 13.41 -9.14
C VAL A 92 -6.96 14.80 -8.81
N CYS A 93 -6.02 15.71 -8.58
CA CYS A 93 -6.36 17.10 -8.32
C CYS A 93 -5.93 17.92 -9.52
N THR A 94 -6.77 18.85 -9.93
CA THR A 94 -6.45 19.74 -11.03
C THR A 94 -5.27 20.64 -10.66
N GLY A 95 -4.11 20.34 -11.22
CA GLY A 95 -2.95 21.21 -11.18
C GLY A 95 -1.99 21.02 -10.03
N ASP A 96 -2.36 20.30 -8.98
CA ASP A 96 -1.47 20.06 -7.85
C ASP A 96 -0.96 18.63 -7.85
N LEU A 97 0.34 18.47 -7.69
CA LEU A 97 0.95 17.17 -7.49
C LEU A 97 0.69 16.77 -6.04
N CYS A 98 -0.03 15.68 -5.87
CA CYS A 98 -0.29 15.14 -4.55
C CYS A 98 -0.20 13.63 -4.62
N GLY A 99 0.85 13.12 -4.05
CA GLY A 99 1.06 11.68 -4.03
C GLY A 99 2.28 11.34 -3.22
N GLY A 100 2.44 10.07 -2.98
CA GLY A 100 3.57 9.55 -2.26
C GLY A 100 3.53 8.06 -2.18
N GLY A 101 4.60 7.48 -1.67
CA GLY A 101 4.67 6.05 -1.44
C GLY A 101 5.72 5.74 -0.40
N GLY A 102 5.57 4.60 0.22
CA GLY A 102 6.52 4.19 1.23
C GLY A 102 6.22 2.85 1.85
N TYR A 103 7.16 2.42 2.66
CA TYR A 103 7.07 1.19 3.43
C TYR A 103 6.43 1.46 4.78
N ILE A 104 5.64 0.51 5.26
CA ILE A 104 5.01 0.56 6.57
C ILE A 104 5.32 -0.75 7.28
N LEU A 105 5.83 -0.64 8.50
CA LEU A 105 5.99 -1.76 9.41
C LEU A 105 4.86 -1.71 10.43
N MET A 106 4.13 -2.81 10.55
CA MET A 106 3.02 -2.93 11.46
C MET A 106 3.22 -4.09 12.42
N ARG A 107 2.69 -3.95 13.63
CA ARG A 107 2.63 -5.03 14.62
C ARG A 107 1.25 -5.13 15.21
N LYS A 108 0.88 -6.35 15.53
CA LYS A 108 -0.41 -6.66 16.14
C LYS A 108 -0.19 -6.89 17.63
N VAL A 109 -0.85 -6.09 18.43
CA VAL A 109 -0.81 -6.17 19.91
C VAL A 109 -2.24 -6.26 20.39
N ASN A 110 -2.54 -7.28 21.20
CA ASN A 110 -3.89 -7.53 21.71
C ASN A 110 -4.96 -7.57 20.59
N GLY A 111 -4.61 -8.19 19.48
CA GLY A 111 -5.53 -8.34 18.34
C GLY A 111 -5.68 -7.10 17.45
N VAL A 112 -4.95 -6.03 17.73
CA VAL A 112 -5.06 -4.76 16.99
C VAL A 112 -3.76 -4.47 16.26
N TRP A 113 -3.86 -4.21 14.96
CA TRP A 113 -2.72 -3.78 14.14
C TRP A 113 -2.43 -2.30 14.37
N SER A 114 -1.15 -1.97 14.53
CA SER A 114 -0.70 -0.59 14.65
C SER A 114 0.57 -0.37 13.84
N VAL A 115 0.77 0.86 13.37
CA VAL A 115 1.97 1.24 12.66
C VAL A 115 3.10 1.44 13.67
N VAL A 116 4.21 0.73 13.47
CA VAL A 116 5.41 0.84 14.31
C VAL A 116 6.37 1.85 13.72
N ASP A 117 6.52 1.80 12.39
CA ASP A 117 7.45 2.67 11.67
C ASP A 117 6.99 2.81 10.22
N GLN A 118 7.43 3.87 9.58
CA GLN A 118 7.16 4.09 8.17
C GLN A 118 8.31 4.83 7.52
N PHE A 119 8.52 4.55 6.25
CA PHE A 119 9.59 5.19 5.48
C PHE A 119 9.04 5.62 4.12
N SER A 120 9.04 6.92 3.88
CA SER A 120 8.60 7.49 2.61
C SER A 120 9.70 7.34 1.57
N THR A 121 9.36 6.76 0.42
CA THR A 121 10.29 6.58 -0.69
C THR A 121 10.18 7.69 -1.73
N TRP A 122 9.01 8.27 -1.85
CA TRP A 122 8.79 9.40 -2.76
C TRP A 122 7.59 10.23 -2.32
N VAL A 123 7.63 11.49 -2.62
CA VAL A 123 6.50 12.43 -2.47
C VAL A 123 6.50 13.37 -3.67
N SER A 124 5.35 13.88 -4.00
CA SER A 124 5.21 14.86 -5.07
C SER A 124 4.35 16.04 -4.65
#